data_07b3bc2d3c23a824be7a42bc897be6ef
#
_entry.id   07b3bc2d3c23a824be7a42bc897be6ef
#
_cell.length_a   1.000
_cell.length_b   1.000
_cell.length_c   1.000
_cell.angle_alpha   90.00
_cell.angle_beta   90.00
_cell.angle_gamma   90.00
#
_symmetry.space_group_name_H-M   'P 1'
#
loop_
_entity.id
_entity.type
_entity.pdbx_description
1 polymer ?
#
loop_
_entity_poly.entity_id
_entity_poly.type
_entity_poly.pdbx_seq_one_letter_code
_entity_poly.pdbx_strand_id
1 'polypeptide(L)'
;MKKFWTFIICLIAIQQVKAHPENLTPKSHKTDSSNTAKTKDTTLVPMVTIMSGFQDVLCKRRLDSIKKEIPLDYNEYVQSYIDLYIRRKDEMARIVGLSKYYFPIYEKSFHDAGVPEEIKYLSVVESSLDPNAVSRVGATGPWQFMFATAKLYGLSMDNYIDERKDPIQASYAAAAYIKDAYLDFGDWLVAIASYNCGKGNITRAIQLAGASDFWSIRPYLPAETRNYVPAYIAMTYVMNYYSRHGIMPRPSDLSAKTDTVMVNKFVSLAGISAALKIDMAQLNILNPQYKKHIINGSPASPKRLVIPQIRKENFAVLYDVLNNSAIAPNQLEPVYASTNETSSFTRPAKAEKEESMPTTHKVRHGETLASIADKYGVEPQDLKTWNHLSKYKVTPGQQLRLTEPSGDEHYSAPKEKTVKSTSTYKVRNGDTLSQIAEKFDGMTVEKLKSLNGSKVSHLQVGMTLKINRG
;
A
#
# COMPACT_ATOMS: atom_id res chain seq x y z
N MET A 1 -25.54 -0.31 15.30
CA MET A 1 -24.33 -1.01 15.80
C MET A 1 -23.26 -0.85 14.72
N LYS A 2 -22.35 0.11 14.92
CA LYS A 2 -21.27 0.42 13.98
C LYS A 2 -20.20 -0.66 14.10
N LYS A 3 -20.08 -1.53 13.11
CA LYS A 3 -18.96 -2.45 13.00
C LYS A 3 -17.76 -1.66 12.46
N PHE A 4 -16.85 -1.33 13.35
CA PHE A 4 -15.52 -0.85 13.01
C PHE A 4 -14.78 -2.00 12.29
N TRP A 5 -14.63 -1.87 10.99
CA TRP A 5 -13.73 -2.71 10.21
C TRP A 5 -12.33 -2.09 10.31
N THR A 6 -11.57 -2.59 11.25
CA THR A 6 -10.14 -2.30 11.33
C THR A 6 -9.46 -3.18 10.30
N PHE A 7 -9.14 -2.64 9.12
CA PHE A 7 -8.21 -3.26 8.20
C PHE A 7 -6.82 -3.25 8.85
N ILE A 8 -6.49 -4.35 9.47
CA ILE A 8 -5.13 -4.65 9.92
C ILE A 8 -4.40 -5.15 8.69
N ILE A 9 -3.57 -4.29 8.08
CA ILE A 9 -2.39 -4.78 7.38
C ILE A 9 -1.69 -5.64 8.42
N CYS A 10 -1.61 -6.95 8.18
CA CYS A 10 -1.08 -7.91 9.15
C CYS A 10 0.42 -7.73 9.34
N LEU A 11 0.81 -6.66 10.02
CA LEU A 11 2.04 -6.60 10.79
C LEU A 11 1.81 -7.41 12.06
N ILE A 12 1.98 -8.72 11.97
CA ILE A 12 2.11 -9.56 13.16
C ILE A 12 3.50 -9.29 13.70
N ALA A 13 3.58 -8.41 14.71
CA ALA A 13 4.70 -8.42 15.61
C ALA A 13 4.72 -9.80 16.30
N ILE A 14 5.58 -10.68 15.82
CA ILE A 14 5.93 -11.91 16.54
C ILE A 14 6.66 -11.43 17.80
N GLN A 15 5.97 -11.43 18.93
CA GLN A 15 6.64 -11.33 20.24
C GLN A 15 7.60 -12.52 20.34
N GLN A 16 8.89 -12.21 20.31
CA GLN A 16 9.92 -13.17 20.64
C GLN A 16 9.74 -13.54 22.12
N VAL A 17 9.25 -14.73 22.36
CA VAL A 17 9.38 -15.37 23.68
C VAL A 17 10.86 -15.64 23.88
N LYS A 18 11.51 -14.85 24.73
CA LYS A 18 12.87 -15.13 25.20
C LYS A 18 12.79 -16.38 26.08
N ALA A 19 13.23 -17.50 25.55
CA ALA A 19 13.56 -18.65 26.36
C ALA A 19 14.88 -18.33 27.11
N HIS A 20 14.80 -18.23 28.40
CA HIS A 20 15.97 -18.25 29.27
C HIS A 20 16.54 -19.68 29.30
N PRO A 21 17.84 -19.87 29.11
CA PRO A 21 18.46 -21.16 29.40
C PRO A 21 18.65 -21.29 30.92
N GLU A 22 17.88 -22.15 31.56
CA GLU A 22 18.21 -22.60 32.91
C GLU A 22 19.37 -23.58 32.87
N ASN A 23 20.45 -23.21 33.56
CA ASN A 23 21.59 -24.04 33.84
C ASN A 23 21.18 -25.17 34.79
N LEU A 24 21.09 -26.39 34.30
CA LEU A 24 21.04 -27.58 35.13
C LEU A 24 22.36 -28.33 35.04
N THR A 25 23.18 -28.20 36.07
CA THR A 25 24.37 -29.03 36.31
C THR A 25 23.96 -30.45 36.70
N PRO A 26 24.57 -31.51 36.15
CA PRO A 26 24.26 -32.85 36.57
C PRO A 26 25.04 -33.23 37.84
N LYS A 27 24.30 -33.60 38.89
CA LYS A 27 24.87 -34.30 40.06
C LYS A 27 25.14 -35.76 39.71
N SER A 28 26.39 -36.17 39.89
CA SER A 28 26.85 -37.55 39.81
C SER A 28 26.31 -38.38 40.98
N HIS A 29 25.68 -39.53 40.66
CA HIS A 29 25.60 -40.65 41.60
C HIS A 29 26.10 -41.91 40.88
N LYS A 30 27.16 -42.48 41.50
CA LYS A 30 27.64 -43.84 41.25
C LYS A 30 26.68 -44.83 41.91
N THR A 31 26.35 -45.90 41.28
CA THR A 31 26.44 -47.31 41.77
C THR A 31 25.87 -48.31 40.77
N ASP A 32 26.68 -49.21 40.45
CA ASP A 32 26.67 -50.66 40.45
C ASP A 32 25.93 -51.44 39.37
N SER A 33 26.76 -52.29 38.84
CA SER A 33 26.52 -53.36 37.84
C SER A 33 25.46 -54.38 38.25
N SER A 34 24.62 -54.80 37.28
CA SER A 34 24.42 -56.19 36.98
C SER A 34 23.57 -56.38 35.69
N ASN A 35 24.09 -57.17 34.81
CA ASN A 35 23.49 -57.99 33.72
C ASN A 35 21.99 -57.86 33.46
N THR A 36 21.56 -57.62 32.24
CA THR A 36 21.05 -58.62 31.29
C THR A 36 20.25 -58.01 30.14
N ALA A 37 20.31 -58.67 29.02
CA ALA A 37 19.36 -58.66 27.88
C ALA A 37 19.39 -57.46 26.92
N LYS A 38 19.94 -57.73 25.74
CA LYS A 38 19.73 -56.97 24.48
C LYS A 38 18.25 -56.90 24.15
N THR A 39 17.59 -55.80 24.48
CA THR A 39 16.37 -55.35 23.82
C THR A 39 16.74 -54.36 22.74
N LYS A 40 16.32 -54.62 21.49
CA LYS A 40 16.39 -53.69 20.40
C LYS A 40 15.64 -52.43 20.83
N ASP A 41 16.37 -51.36 21.05
CA ASP A 41 15.83 -50.04 21.33
C ASP A 41 15.23 -49.51 20.02
N THR A 42 13.94 -49.73 19.84
CA THR A 42 13.15 -49.07 18.80
C THR A 42 12.80 -47.72 19.35
N THR A 43 13.70 -46.76 19.19
CA THR A 43 13.40 -45.35 19.47
C THR A 43 12.20 -44.97 18.58
N LEU A 44 11.04 -44.87 19.21
CA LEU A 44 9.86 -44.29 18.62
C LEU A 44 10.18 -42.81 18.33
N VAL A 45 10.56 -42.51 17.08
CA VAL A 45 10.66 -41.14 16.61
C VAL A 45 9.27 -40.56 16.82
N PRO A 46 9.12 -39.42 17.52
CA PRO A 46 7.80 -38.84 17.79
C PRO A 46 7.07 -38.63 16.47
N MET A 47 5.87 -39.17 16.34
CA MET A 47 5.03 -39.11 15.12
C MET A 47 4.82 -37.66 14.64
N VAL A 48 4.90 -36.68 15.53
CA VAL A 48 4.85 -35.23 15.24
C VAL A 48 6.03 -34.79 14.37
N THR A 49 7.25 -35.28 14.61
CA THR A 49 8.44 -34.92 13.83
C THR A 49 8.41 -35.53 12.44
N ILE A 50 7.85 -36.72 12.30
CA ILE A 50 7.69 -37.40 11.00
C ILE A 50 6.62 -36.68 10.18
N MET A 51 5.52 -36.22 10.79
CA MET A 51 4.46 -35.50 10.10
C MET A 51 4.88 -34.09 9.66
N SER A 52 5.69 -33.37 10.42
CA SER A 52 6.21 -32.05 9.99
C SER A 52 7.15 -32.19 8.80
N GLY A 53 8.09 -33.12 8.83
CA GLY A 53 9.00 -33.35 7.70
C GLY A 53 8.29 -33.78 6.41
N PHE A 54 7.20 -34.56 6.51
CA PHE A 54 6.39 -34.93 5.34
C PHE A 54 5.64 -33.71 4.76
N GLN A 55 5.08 -32.85 5.61
CA GLN A 55 4.42 -31.61 5.18
C GLN A 55 5.39 -30.67 4.47
N ASP A 56 6.60 -30.51 4.99
CA ASP A 56 7.64 -29.68 4.41
C ASP A 56 8.04 -30.16 3.00
N VAL A 57 8.28 -31.46 2.86
CA VAL A 57 8.58 -32.08 1.56
C VAL A 57 7.41 -31.90 0.57
N LEU A 58 6.18 -32.03 1.05
CA LEU A 58 4.98 -31.88 0.21
C LEU A 58 4.81 -30.44 -0.25
N CYS A 59 4.95 -29.44 0.65
CA CYS A 59 4.84 -28.03 0.31
C CYS A 59 5.92 -27.60 -0.68
N LYS A 60 7.17 -28.02 -0.45
CA LYS A 60 8.27 -27.79 -1.39
C LYS A 60 7.97 -28.36 -2.78
N ARG A 61 7.60 -29.64 -2.88
CA ARG A 61 7.27 -30.29 -4.16
C ARG A 61 6.13 -29.60 -4.89
N ARG A 62 5.12 -29.12 -4.16
CA ARG A 62 4.00 -28.36 -4.72
C ARG A 62 4.44 -27.01 -5.25
N LEU A 63 5.28 -26.25 -4.52
CA LEU A 63 5.87 -24.99 -5.01
C LEU A 63 6.70 -25.23 -6.26
N ASP A 64 7.56 -26.25 -6.26
CA ASP A 64 8.36 -26.63 -7.42
C ASP A 64 7.49 -26.95 -8.66
N SER A 65 6.29 -27.54 -8.45
CA SER A 65 5.39 -27.91 -9.55
C SER A 65 4.59 -26.76 -10.17
N ILE A 66 4.43 -25.63 -9.46
CA ILE A 66 3.75 -24.43 -9.95
C ILE A 66 4.71 -23.30 -10.32
N LYS A 67 5.98 -23.46 -10.03
CA LYS A 67 7.03 -22.52 -10.38
C LYS A 67 7.13 -22.37 -11.89
N LYS A 68 7.12 -21.12 -12.36
CA LYS A 68 7.38 -20.74 -13.74
C LYS A 68 8.62 -19.84 -13.81
N GLU A 69 8.44 -18.54 -14.04
CA GLU A 69 9.55 -17.59 -14.15
C GLU A 69 10.05 -17.10 -12.79
N ILE A 70 9.13 -16.96 -11.81
CA ILE A 70 9.47 -16.46 -10.48
C ILE A 70 9.94 -17.60 -9.58
N PRO A 71 11.10 -17.48 -8.91
CA PRO A 71 11.54 -18.47 -7.92
C PRO A 71 10.53 -18.59 -6.77
N LEU A 72 10.16 -19.83 -6.42
CA LEU A 72 9.24 -20.13 -5.32
C LEU A 72 9.96 -20.98 -4.27
N ASP A 73 10.96 -20.39 -3.62
CA ASP A 73 11.81 -21.10 -2.67
C ASP A 73 11.05 -21.44 -1.39
N TYR A 74 11.14 -22.72 -0.98
CA TYR A 74 10.56 -23.18 0.27
C TYR A 74 11.56 -23.05 1.42
N ASN A 75 11.12 -22.44 2.53
CA ASN A 75 11.86 -22.33 3.78
C ASN A 75 10.88 -22.10 4.96
N GLU A 76 11.41 -22.00 6.19
CA GLU A 76 10.64 -21.78 7.41
C GLU A 76 9.81 -20.50 7.40
N TYR A 77 10.31 -19.42 6.75
CA TYR A 77 9.58 -18.16 6.64
C TYR A 77 8.35 -18.32 5.74
N VAL A 78 8.50 -19.01 4.62
CA VAL A 78 7.40 -19.32 3.69
C VAL A 78 6.39 -20.23 4.36
N GLN A 79 6.84 -21.28 5.06
CA GLN A 79 5.94 -22.22 5.76
C GLN A 79 5.09 -21.50 6.81
N SER A 80 5.67 -20.58 7.57
CA SER A 80 4.91 -19.82 8.58
C SER A 80 3.75 -19.03 7.99
N TYR A 81 3.92 -18.45 6.77
CA TYR A 81 2.85 -17.77 6.05
C TYR A 81 1.86 -18.72 5.39
N ILE A 82 2.29 -19.88 4.89
CA ILE A 82 1.38 -20.94 4.41
C ILE A 82 0.41 -21.30 5.55
N ASP A 83 0.92 -21.61 6.74
CA ASP A 83 0.12 -21.96 7.90
C ASP A 83 -0.82 -20.82 8.33
N LEU A 84 -0.36 -19.59 8.26
CA LEU A 84 -1.16 -18.41 8.57
C LEU A 84 -2.36 -18.30 7.63
N TYR A 85 -2.14 -18.41 6.32
CA TYR A 85 -3.20 -18.26 5.32
C TYR A 85 -4.18 -19.45 5.34
N ILE A 86 -3.69 -20.68 5.55
CA ILE A 86 -4.55 -21.86 5.69
C ILE A 86 -5.48 -21.74 6.90
N ARG A 87 -5.04 -21.15 8.01
CA ARG A 87 -5.89 -20.91 9.19
C ARG A 87 -6.99 -19.88 8.92
N ARG A 88 -6.82 -18.97 7.98
CA ARG A 88 -7.77 -17.91 7.62
C ARG A 88 -8.74 -18.34 6.52
N LYS A 89 -9.36 -19.51 6.67
CA LYS A 89 -10.17 -20.14 5.60
C LYS A 89 -11.26 -19.22 5.04
N ASP A 90 -11.99 -18.50 5.88
CA ASP A 90 -13.09 -17.62 5.45
C ASP A 90 -12.61 -16.44 4.62
N GLU A 91 -11.48 -15.83 5.01
CA GLU A 91 -10.84 -14.77 4.25
C GLU A 91 -10.33 -15.29 2.91
N MET A 92 -9.61 -16.40 2.92
CA MET A 92 -9.12 -17.03 1.69
C MET A 92 -10.25 -17.49 0.77
N ALA A 93 -11.35 -18.01 1.30
CA ALA A 93 -12.53 -18.38 0.51
C ALA A 93 -13.12 -17.17 -0.25
N ARG A 94 -13.18 -15.99 0.40
CA ARG A 94 -13.60 -14.73 -0.22
C ARG A 94 -12.60 -14.32 -1.32
N ILE A 95 -11.31 -14.33 -1.03
CA ILE A 95 -10.25 -13.94 -1.96
C ILE A 95 -10.26 -14.84 -3.21
N VAL A 96 -10.35 -16.17 -3.02
CA VAL A 96 -10.44 -17.11 -4.14
C VAL A 96 -11.72 -16.89 -4.97
N GLY A 97 -12.82 -16.48 -4.33
CA GLY A 97 -14.03 -16.08 -5.05
C GLY A 97 -13.81 -14.85 -5.93
N LEU A 98 -13.20 -13.80 -5.35
CA LEU A 98 -12.89 -12.54 -6.05
C LEU A 98 -11.85 -12.72 -7.16
N SER A 99 -10.89 -13.62 -6.99
CA SER A 99 -9.83 -13.85 -7.98
C SER A 99 -10.37 -14.31 -9.34
N LYS A 100 -11.55 -14.93 -9.38
CA LYS A 100 -12.20 -15.33 -10.65
C LYS A 100 -12.52 -14.12 -11.54
N TYR A 101 -12.78 -12.95 -10.94
CA TYR A 101 -13.02 -11.72 -11.69
C TYR A 101 -11.72 -10.94 -11.95
N TYR A 102 -10.88 -10.75 -10.91
CA TYR A 102 -9.72 -9.87 -11.01
C TYR A 102 -8.53 -10.49 -11.73
N PHE A 103 -8.26 -11.79 -11.55
CA PHE A 103 -7.06 -12.41 -12.12
C PHE A 103 -7.00 -12.37 -13.64
N PRO A 104 -8.08 -12.61 -14.41
CA PRO A 104 -8.03 -12.44 -15.87
C PRO A 104 -7.65 -11.02 -16.31
N ILE A 105 -8.06 -10.00 -15.55
CA ILE A 105 -7.69 -8.61 -15.80
C ILE A 105 -6.20 -8.38 -15.56
N TYR A 106 -5.69 -8.89 -14.44
CA TYR A 106 -4.27 -8.74 -14.05
C TYR A 106 -3.35 -9.54 -14.98
N GLU A 107 -3.69 -10.78 -15.26
CA GLU A 107 -2.96 -11.65 -16.20
C GLU A 107 -2.80 -10.97 -17.56
N LYS A 108 -3.88 -10.41 -18.11
CA LYS A 108 -3.81 -9.65 -19.37
C LYS A 108 -2.85 -8.47 -19.26
N SER A 109 -2.93 -7.67 -18.20
CA SER A 109 -2.10 -6.48 -18.02
C SER A 109 -0.61 -6.83 -17.91
N PHE A 110 -0.29 -7.91 -17.19
CA PHE A 110 1.10 -8.40 -17.05
C PHE A 110 1.61 -9.02 -18.32
N HIS A 111 0.81 -9.84 -19.01
CA HIS A 111 1.14 -10.42 -20.30
C HIS A 111 1.47 -9.32 -21.33
N ASP A 112 0.60 -8.31 -21.49
CA ASP A 112 0.79 -7.20 -22.40
C ASP A 112 2.07 -6.40 -22.10
N ALA A 113 2.48 -6.33 -20.81
CA ALA A 113 3.70 -5.66 -20.37
C ALA A 113 4.96 -6.54 -20.48
N GLY A 114 4.83 -7.83 -20.77
CA GLY A 114 5.94 -8.79 -20.76
C GLY A 114 6.50 -9.01 -19.35
N VAL A 115 5.61 -9.18 -18.37
CA VAL A 115 5.92 -9.45 -16.95
C VAL A 115 5.24 -10.76 -16.57
N PRO A 116 5.86 -11.60 -15.71
CA PRO A 116 5.25 -12.86 -15.28
C PRO A 116 3.87 -12.68 -14.67
N GLU A 117 2.90 -13.46 -15.13
CA GLU A 117 1.52 -13.40 -14.65
C GLU A 117 1.36 -13.76 -13.17
N GLU A 118 2.34 -14.47 -12.59
CA GLU A 118 2.39 -14.84 -11.18
C GLU A 118 2.44 -13.61 -10.26
N ILE A 119 2.84 -12.45 -10.76
CA ILE A 119 2.80 -11.17 -10.02
C ILE A 119 1.39 -10.81 -9.55
N LYS A 120 0.34 -11.34 -10.18
CA LYS A 120 -1.06 -11.16 -9.74
C LYS A 120 -1.30 -11.47 -8.26
N TYR A 121 -0.57 -12.43 -7.69
CA TYR A 121 -0.70 -12.79 -6.28
C TYR A 121 -0.24 -11.68 -5.33
N LEU A 122 0.55 -10.72 -5.84
CA LEU A 122 0.98 -9.55 -5.08
C LEU A 122 -0.20 -8.67 -4.66
N SER A 123 -1.19 -8.47 -5.55
CA SER A 123 -2.41 -7.73 -5.23
C SER A 123 -3.22 -8.38 -4.09
N VAL A 124 -3.12 -9.71 -3.93
CA VAL A 124 -3.73 -10.38 -2.78
C VAL A 124 -3.00 -10.00 -1.48
N VAL A 125 -1.67 -9.95 -1.50
CA VAL A 125 -0.85 -9.56 -0.35
C VAL A 125 -1.09 -8.09 0.02
N GLU A 126 -1.24 -7.21 -0.96
CA GLU A 126 -1.42 -5.77 -0.78
C GLU A 126 -2.80 -5.40 -0.20
N SER A 127 -3.86 -5.95 -0.75
CA SER A 127 -5.22 -5.49 -0.46
C SER A 127 -6.26 -6.58 -0.25
N SER A 128 -5.89 -7.86 -0.36
CA SER A 128 -6.86 -8.97 -0.46
C SER A 128 -7.85 -8.80 -1.63
N LEU A 129 -7.38 -8.23 -2.75
CA LEU A 129 -8.15 -7.88 -3.95
C LEU A 129 -9.24 -6.82 -3.71
N ASP A 130 -9.04 -5.90 -2.77
CA ASP A 130 -10.00 -4.83 -2.50
C ASP A 130 -9.60 -3.54 -3.26
N PRO A 131 -10.36 -3.11 -4.28
CA PRO A 131 -10.07 -1.89 -5.02
C PRO A 131 -10.30 -0.61 -4.19
N ASN A 132 -11.02 -0.71 -3.07
CA ASN A 132 -11.29 0.40 -2.18
C ASN A 132 -10.36 0.46 -0.97
N ALA A 133 -9.40 -0.45 -0.87
CA ALA A 133 -8.44 -0.47 0.24
C ALA A 133 -7.64 0.84 0.30
N VAL A 134 -7.56 1.42 1.49
CA VAL A 134 -6.75 2.61 1.76
C VAL A 134 -5.96 2.39 3.05
N SER A 135 -4.64 2.48 2.96
CA SER A 135 -3.76 2.32 4.11
C SER A 135 -3.71 3.59 4.97
N ARG A 136 -3.16 3.48 6.18
CA ARG A 136 -2.95 4.64 7.09
C ARG A 136 -2.07 5.74 6.48
N VAL A 137 -1.21 5.40 5.53
CA VAL A 137 -0.28 6.33 4.87
C VAL A 137 -0.75 6.76 3.48
N GLY A 138 -2.00 6.40 3.09
CA GLY A 138 -2.62 6.81 1.84
C GLY A 138 -2.30 5.93 0.62
N ALA A 139 -1.69 4.75 0.82
CA ALA A 139 -1.60 3.76 -0.25
C ALA A 139 -3.01 3.26 -0.59
N THR A 140 -3.37 3.23 -1.87
CA THR A 140 -4.77 3.06 -2.31
C THR A 140 -4.90 2.02 -3.41
N GLY A 141 -6.02 1.30 -3.38
CA GLY A 141 -6.47 0.40 -4.44
C GLY A 141 -5.94 -1.02 -4.33
N PRO A 142 -6.22 -1.88 -5.34
CA PRO A 142 -5.86 -3.29 -5.29
C PRO A 142 -4.36 -3.54 -5.26
N TRP A 143 -3.56 -2.57 -5.71
CA TRP A 143 -2.11 -2.58 -5.77
C TRP A 143 -1.44 -1.65 -4.75
N GLN A 144 -2.20 -1.02 -3.86
CA GLN A 144 -1.74 -0.13 -2.79
C GLN A 144 -0.72 0.93 -3.25
N PHE A 145 -1.03 1.59 -4.38
CA PHE A 145 -0.17 2.67 -4.86
C PHE A 145 -0.17 3.89 -3.94
N MET A 146 1.02 4.37 -3.61
CA MET A 146 1.22 5.70 -3.08
C MET A 146 0.97 6.75 -4.17
N PHE A 147 0.42 7.90 -3.82
CA PHE A 147 0.03 8.94 -4.77
C PHE A 147 1.16 9.37 -5.73
N ALA A 148 2.35 9.65 -5.20
CA ALA A 148 3.50 10.05 -6.02
C ALA A 148 3.93 8.94 -6.99
N THR A 149 3.97 7.69 -6.53
CA THR A 149 4.30 6.54 -7.36
C THR A 149 3.25 6.31 -8.44
N ALA A 150 1.96 6.44 -8.08
CA ALA A 150 0.85 6.32 -9.04
C ALA A 150 0.97 7.32 -10.19
N LYS A 151 1.23 8.59 -9.88
CA LYS A 151 1.49 9.63 -10.90
C LYS A 151 2.70 9.31 -11.79
N LEU A 152 3.78 8.83 -11.20
CA LEU A 152 4.98 8.45 -11.95
C LEU A 152 4.70 7.35 -12.98
N TYR A 153 3.80 6.43 -12.65
CA TYR A 153 3.39 5.34 -13.54
C TYR A 153 2.09 5.62 -14.31
N GLY A 154 1.73 6.92 -14.47
CA GLY A 154 0.70 7.38 -15.39
C GLY A 154 -0.73 7.28 -14.91
N LEU A 155 -0.98 7.00 -13.62
CA LEU A 155 -2.33 6.98 -13.05
C LEU A 155 -2.84 8.40 -12.80
N SER A 156 -4.09 8.65 -13.19
CA SER A 156 -4.79 9.91 -12.99
C SER A 156 -5.54 9.92 -11.65
N MET A 157 -5.36 10.99 -10.88
CA MET A 157 -6.11 11.25 -9.66
C MET A 157 -6.57 12.71 -9.67
N ASP A 158 -7.89 12.92 -9.65
CA ASP A 158 -8.51 14.25 -9.59
C ASP A 158 -9.76 14.23 -8.69
N ASN A 159 -10.60 15.27 -8.76
CA ASN A 159 -11.82 15.39 -7.96
C ASN A 159 -12.89 14.34 -8.29
N TYR A 160 -12.82 13.69 -9.44
CA TYR A 160 -13.82 12.74 -9.94
C TYR A 160 -13.29 11.32 -10.06
N ILE A 161 -12.00 11.15 -10.32
CA ILE A 161 -11.40 9.85 -10.56
C ILE A 161 -10.20 9.61 -9.66
N ASP A 162 -10.00 8.35 -9.28
CA ASP A 162 -8.78 7.83 -8.66
C ASP A 162 -8.43 6.49 -9.34
N GLU A 163 -7.56 6.54 -10.36
CA GLU A 163 -7.20 5.36 -11.14
C GLU A 163 -6.37 4.33 -10.35
N ARG A 164 -5.90 4.66 -9.14
CA ARG A 164 -5.32 3.66 -8.23
C ARG A 164 -6.33 2.58 -7.85
N LYS A 165 -7.64 2.91 -7.88
CA LYS A 165 -8.76 2.00 -7.62
C LYS A 165 -9.20 1.23 -8.87
N ASP A 166 -8.84 1.68 -10.06
CA ASP A 166 -9.19 1.01 -11.32
C ASP A 166 -8.40 -0.30 -11.47
N PRO A 167 -9.04 -1.48 -11.47
CA PRO A 167 -8.32 -2.75 -11.53
C PRO A 167 -7.45 -2.89 -12.78
N ILE A 168 -7.85 -2.27 -13.90
CA ILE A 168 -7.12 -2.37 -15.16
C ILE A 168 -5.94 -1.39 -15.17
N GLN A 169 -6.19 -0.08 -14.95
CA GLN A 169 -5.13 0.93 -15.02
C GLN A 169 -4.07 0.70 -13.95
N ALA A 170 -4.51 0.41 -12.72
CA ALA A 170 -3.57 0.12 -11.63
C ALA A 170 -2.73 -1.14 -11.90
N SER A 171 -3.26 -2.15 -12.61
CA SER A 171 -2.47 -3.33 -12.98
C SER A 171 -1.41 -3.05 -14.03
N TYR A 172 -1.71 -2.22 -15.04
CA TYR A 172 -0.67 -1.78 -16.00
C TYR A 172 0.42 -0.96 -15.31
N ALA A 173 0.05 -0.09 -14.37
CA ALA A 173 1.01 0.67 -13.58
C ALA A 173 1.88 -0.25 -12.69
N ALA A 174 1.28 -1.26 -12.06
CA ALA A 174 2.01 -2.27 -11.27
C ALA A 174 2.97 -3.09 -12.14
N ALA A 175 2.52 -3.52 -13.32
CA ALA A 175 3.36 -4.22 -14.28
C ALA A 175 4.55 -3.37 -14.71
N ALA A 176 4.34 -2.08 -15.01
CA ALA A 176 5.42 -1.16 -15.38
C ALA A 176 6.43 -0.99 -14.23
N TYR A 177 5.95 -0.79 -12.99
CA TYR A 177 6.84 -0.69 -11.83
C TYR A 177 7.71 -1.94 -11.64
N ILE A 178 7.08 -3.11 -11.66
CA ILE A 178 7.78 -4.39 -11.46
C ILE A 178 8.78 -4.66 -12.59
N LYS A 179 8.42 -4.33 -13.84
CA LYS A 179 9.32 -4.43 -14.99
C LYS A 179 10.55 -3.54 -14.82
N ASP A 180 10.35 -2.27 -14.46
CA ASP A 180 11.44 -1.33 -14.19
C ASP A 180 12.35 -1.81 -13.05
N ALA A 181 11.76 -2.39 -12.00
CA ALA A 181 12.54 -2.93 -10.91
C ALA A 181 13.33 -4.18 -11.31
N TYR A 182 12.74 -5.04 -12.15
CA TYR A 182 13.46 -6.19 -12.69
C TYR A 182 14.62 -5.79 -13.61
N LEU A 183 14.42 -4.77 -14.43
CA LEU A 183 15.48 -4.23 -15.28
C LEU A 183 16.65 -3.63 -14.46
N ASP A 184 16.34 -3.02 -13.29
CA ASP A 184 17.34 -2.47 -12.39
C ASP A 184 18.13 -3.54 -11.63
N PHE A 185 17.49 -4.63 -11.23
CA PHE A 185 18.06 -5.58 -10.26
C PHE A 185 18.32 -6.99 -10.82
N GLY A 186 17.68 -7.38 -11.92
CA GLY A 186 17.86 -8.69 -12.57
C GLY A 186 17.27 -9.89 -11.80
N ASP A 187 16.53 -9.66 -10.71
CA ASP A 187 15.94 -10.69 -9.86
C ASP A 187 14.48 -10.36 -9.56
N TRP A 188 13.55 -11.30 -9.85
CA TRP A 188 12.12 -11.08 -9.63
C TRP A 188 11.74 -10.95 -8.16
N LEU A 189 12.39 -11.70 -7.25
CA LEU A 189 12.10 -11.58 -5.82
C LEU A 189 12.60 -10.24 -5.26
N VAL A 190 13.71 -9.74 -5.79
CA VAL A 190 14.22 -8.39 -5.45
C VAL A 190 13.30 -7.31 -6.02
N ALA A 191 12.80 -7.47 -7.26
CA ALA A 191 11.81 -6.57 -7.84
C ALA A 191 10.53 -6.52 -7.00
N ILE A 192 10.01 -7.69 -6.56
CA ILE A 192 8.88 -7.79 -5.63
C ILE A 192 9.19 -7.10 -4.30
N ALA A 193 10.37 -7.33 -3.71
CA ALA A 193 10.77 -6.67 -2.46
C ALA A 193 10.82 -5.14 -2.61
N SER A 194 11.26 -4.64 -3.78
CA SER A 194 11.33 -3.21 -4.07
C SER A 194 9.95 -2.54 -4.12
N TYR A 195 8.91 -3.28 -4.48
CA TYR A 195 7.53 -2.80 -4.50
C TYR A 195 7.08 -2.34 -3.10
N ASN A 196 7.49 -3.07 -2.07
CA ASN A 196 7.17 -2.76 -0.67
C ASN A 196 8.05 -1.64 -0.08
N CYS A 197 9.38 -1.68 -0.28
CA CYS A 197 10.29 -0.74 0.40
C CYS A 197 10.90 0.34 -0.51
N GLY A 198 10.65 0.28 -1.81
CA GLY A 198 11.25 1.16 -2.80
C GLY A 198 12.67 0.75 -3.20
N LYS A 199 13.05 1.10 -4.43
CA LYS A 199 14.33 0.77 -5.06
C LYS A 199 15.55 1.24 -4.25
N GLY A 200 15.47 2.40 -3.58
CA GLY A 200 16.57 2.93 -2.76
C GLY A 200 16.95 2.07 -1.57
N ASN A 201 15.98 1.43 -0.89
CA ASN A 201 16.26 0.50 0.20
C ASN A 201 16.88 -0.81 -0.31
N ILE A 202 16.46 -1.28 -1.49
CA ILE A 202 17.08 -2.43 -2.16
C ILE A 202 18.54 -2.15 -2.49
N THR A 203 18.83 -1.04 -3.15
CA THR A 203 20.21 -0.65 -3.50
C THR A 203 21.12 -0.62 -2.28
N ARG A 204 20.63 -0.04 -1.16
CA ARG A 204 21.38 -0.04 0.11
C ARG A 204 21.60 -1.45 0.65
N ALA A 205 20.60 -2.32 0.60
CA ALA A 205 20.71 -3.69 1.08
C ALA A 205 21.71 -4.50 0.23
N ILE A 206 21.73 -4.35 -1.08
CA ILE A 206 22.71 -4.94 -2.00
C ILE A 206 24.13 -4.49 -1.62
N GLN A 207 24.35 -3.20 -1.40
CA GLN A 207 25.65 -2.66 -0.99
C GLN A 207 26.14 -3.24 0.34
N LEU A 208 25.24 -3.40 1.31
CA LEU A 208 25.57 -3.96 2.62
C LEU A 208 25.81 -5.47 2.60
N ALA A 209 25.08 -6.19 1.75
CA ALA A 209 25.19 -7.64 1.63
C ALA A 209 26.37 -8.10 0.77
N GLY A 210 26.79 -7.26 -0.21
CA GLY A 210 27.72 -7.65 -1.25
C GLY A 210 27.16 -8.72 -2.21
N ALA A 211 25.83 -8.84 -2.29
CA ALA A 211 25.09 -9.81 -3.10
C ALA A 211 23.83 -9.17 -3.64
N SER A 212 23.24 -9.71 -4.72
CA SER A 212 22.08 -9.13 -5.41
C SER A 212 20.82 -9.99 -5.40
N ASP A 213 20.87 -11.22 -4.88
CA ASP A 213 19.69 -12.06 -4.73
C ASP A 213 18.90 -11.75 -3.44
N PHE A 214 17.57 -11.99 -3.47
CA PHE A 214 16.69 -11.63 -2.35
C PHE A 214 17.12 -12.26 -1.01
N TRP A 215 17.47 -13.53 -0.96
CA TRP A 215 17.73 -14.22 0.30
C TRP A 215 19.00 -13.71 0.98
N SER A 216 20.02 -13.37 0.19
CA SER A 216 21.26 -12.77 0.66
C SER A 216 21.08 -11.34 1.17
N ILE A 217 20.28 -10.50 0.50
CA ILE A 217 20.02 -9.12 0.94
C ILE A 217 18.96 -9.01 2.02
N ARG A 218 18.14 -10.05 2.23
CA ARG A 218 17.02 -10.07 3.17
C ARG A 218 17.35 -9.59 4.58
N PRO A 219 18.48 -9.96 5.22
CA PRO A 219 18.82 -9.50 6.57
C PRO A 219 18.99 -7.97 6.67
N TYR A 220 19.33 -7.30 5.58
CA TYR A 220 19.58 -5.86 5.50
C TYR A 220 18.35 -5.03 5.10
N LEU A 221 17.25 -5.69 4.74
CA LEU A 221 15.99 -5.05 4.38
C LEU A 221 15.21 -4.60 5.63
N PRO A 222 14.29 -3.63 5.48
CA PRO A 222 13.31 -3.29 6.53
C PRO A 222 12.56 -4.54 7.01
N ALA A 223 12.18 -4.58 8.29
CA ALA A 223 11.55 -5.75 8.90
C ALA A 223 10.28 -6.20 8.16
N GLU A 224 9.48 -5.26 7.66
CA GLU A 224 8.30 -5.52 6.85
C GLU A 224 8.67 -6.23 5.55
N THR A 225 9.65 -5.69 4.82
CA THR A 225 10.08 -6.20 3.51
C THR A 225 10.72 -7.58 3.60
N ARG A 226 11.43 -7.88 4.70
CA ARG A 226 11.97 -9.23 4.95
C ARG A 226 10.91 -10.32 4.92
N ASN A 227 9.68 -9.98 5.27
CA ASN A 227 8.54 -10.89 5.34
C ASN A 227 7.64 -10.84 4.10
N TYR A 228 7.79 -9.81 3.28
CA TYR A 228 6.92 -9.55 2.14
C TYR A 228 7.05 -10.63 1.04
N VAL A 229 8.28 -10.98 0.64
CA VAL A 229 8.52 -12.04 -0.36
C VAL A 229 8.12 -13.42 0.16
N PRO A 230 8.46 -13.85 1.39
CA PRO A 230 7.90 -15.08 1.97
C PRO A 230 6.38 -15.13 1.97
N ALA A 231 5.71 -14.02 2.29
CA ALA A 231 4.25 -13.90 2.24
C ALA A 231 3.71 -14.05 0.81
N TYR A 232 4.37 -13.45 -0.19
CA TYR A 232 4.02 -13.58 -1.59
C TYR A 232 4.14 -15.04 -2.08
N ILE A 233 5.25 -15.72 -1.78
CA ILE A 233 5.45 -17.14 -2.16
C ILE A 233 4.39 -18.02 -1.52
N ALA A 234 4.12 -17.82 -0.24
CA ALA A 234 3.08 -18.55 0.48
C ALA A 234 1.67 -18.28 -0.08
N MET A 235 1.37 -17.03 -0.46
CA MET A 235 0.10 -16.67 -1.10
C MET A 235 -0.04 -17.36 -2.45
N THR A 236 1.03 -17.37 -3.26
CA THR A 236 1.07 -18.11 -4.52
C THR A 236 0.74 -19.59 -4.30
N TYR A 237 1.34 -20.22 -3.28
CA TYR A 237 1.04 -21.61 -2.91
C TYR A 237 -0.43 -21.81 -2.53
N VAL A 238 -0.95 -21.01 -1.60
CA VAL A 238 -2.31 -21.20 -1.09
C VAL A 238 -3.36 -20.95 -2.16
N MET A 239 -3.16 -19.94 -3.01
CA MET A 239 -4.06 -19.65 -4.13
C MET A 239 -4.08 -20.74 -5.21
N ASN A 240 -3.04 -21.53 -5.35
CA ASN A 240 -3.01 -22.68 -6.27
C ASN A 240 -3.54 -23.97 -5.64
N TYR A 241 -3.41 -24.12 -4.32
CA TYR A 241 -3.77 -25.35 -3.59
C TYR A 241 -4.89 -25.17 -2.57
N TYR A 242 -5.69 -24.09 -2.66
CA TYR A 242 -6.75 -23.78 -1.69
C TYR A 242 -7.71 -24.97 -1.44
N SER A 243 -8.09 -25.71 -2.49
CA SER A 243 -8.98 -26.86 -2.38
C SER A 243 -8.37 -28.01 -1.56
N ARG A 244 -7.03 -28.22 -1.66
CA ARG A 244 -6.31 -29.23 -0.88
C ARG A 244 -6.25 -28.91 0.61
N HIS A 245 -6.51 -27.65 0.97
CA HIS A 245 -6.57 -27.16 2.37
C HIS A 245 -8.01 -26.98 2.86
N GLY A 246 -9.00 -27.50 2.10
CA GLY A 246 -10.42 -27.39 2.46
C GLY A 246 -10.96 -25.96 2.45
N ILE A 247 -10.38 -25.09 1.62
CA ILE A 247 -10.87 -23.74 1.38
C ILE A 247 -11.83 -23.80 0.20
N MET A 248 -13.09 -23.44 0.43
CA MET A 248 -14.14 -23.44 -0.59
C MET A 248 -14.38 -22.01 -1.09
N PRO A 249 -14.22 -21.73 -2.40
CA PRO A 249 -14.43 -20.40 -2.95
C PRO A 249 -15.84 -19.87 -2.61
N ARG A 250 -15.92 -18.66 -2.05
CA ARG A 250 -17.18 -17.97 -1.82
C ARG A 250 -17.63 -17.29 -3.13
N PRO A 251 -18.90 -17.43 -3.55
CA PRO A 251 -19.41 -16.64 -4.67
C PRO A 251 -19.19 -15.14 -4.45
N SER A 252 -18.90 -14.44 -5.53
CA SER A 252 -18.71 -12.99 -5.54
C SER A 252 -19.89 -12.35 -6.29
N ASP A 253 -20.32 -11.15 -5.87
CA ASP A 253 -21.36 -10.36 -6.54
C ASP A 253 -20.85 -9.70 -7.83
N LEU A 254 -19.57 -9.86 -8.16
CA LEU A 254 -18.97 -9.39 -9.40
C LEU A 254 -19.46 -10.23 -10.58
N SER A 255 -20.05 -9.58 -11.57
CA SER A 255 -20.46 -10.24 -12.81
C SER A 255 -19.22 -10.76 -13.56
N ALA A 256 -19.23 -12.06 -13.87
CA ALA A 256 -18.17 -12.67 -14.68
C ALA A 256 -18.22 -12.19 -16.15
N LYS A 257 -19.35 -11.66 -16.61
CA LYS A 257 -19.54 -11.11 -17.96
C LYS A 257 -19.85 -9.64 -17.87
N THR A 258 -18.95 -8.84 -18.40
CA THR A 258 -19.06 -7.38 -18.42
C THR A 258 -18.82 -6.85 -19.81
N ASP A 259 -19.48 -5.73 -20.13
CA ASP A 259 -19.20 -4.91 -21.30
C ASP A 259 -18.43 -3.66 -20.90
N THR A 260 -17.58 -3.16 -21.78
CA THR A 260 -16.80 -1.94 -21.58
C THR A 260 -17.14 -0.91 -22.63
N VAL A 261 -17.43 0.31 -22.18
CA VAL A 261 -17.78 1.43 -23.06
C VAL A 261 -16.89 2.63 -22.74
N MET A 262 -16.47 3.35 -23.77
CA MET A 262 -15.74 4.62 -23.61
C MET A 262 -16.72 5.79 -23.58
N VAL A 263 -16.65 6.58 -22.51
CA VAL A 263 -17.52 7.73 -22.24
C VAL A 263 -16.73 9.01 -22.45
N ASN A 264 -17.18 9.86 -23.37
CA ASN A 264 -16.51 11.10 -23.76
C ASN A 264 -17.21 12.38 -23.25
N LYS A 265 -18.06 12.24 -22.25
CA LYS A 265 -18.84 13.32 -21.61
C LYS A 265 -18.90 13.10 -20.09
N PHE A 266 -19.38 14.11 -19.38
CA PHE A 266 -19.76 13.94 -17.98
C PHE A 266 -21.08 13.17 -17.89
N VAL A 267 -21.06 11.99 -17.27
CA VAL A 267 -22.22 11.13 -17.10
C VAL A 267 -22.30 10.59 -15.68
N SER A 268 -23.52 10.60 -15.10
CA SER A 268 -23.76 10.03 -13.78
C SER A 268 -23.96 8.51 -13.85
N LEU A 269 -23.30 7.75 -12.97
CA LEU A 269 -23.59 6.33 -12.79
C LEU A 269 -25.04 6.09 -12.36
N ALA A 270 -25.64 7.02 -11.60
CA ALA A 270 -27.05 6.94 -11.20
C ALA A 270 -27.98 7.04 -12.42
N GLY A 271 -27.68 7.89 -13.39
CA GLY A 271 -28.44 7.97 -14.65
C GLY A 271 -28.38 6.67 -15.45
N ILE A 272 -27.18 6.06 -15.51
CA ILE A 272 -26.98 4.76 -16.18
C ILE A 272 -27.75 3.65 -15.43
N SER A 273 -27.66 3.62 -14.10
CA SER A 273 -28.38 2.68 -13.24
C SER A 273 -29.90 2.73 -13.48
N ALA A 274 -30.47 3.93 -13.47
CA ALA A 274 -31.90 4.13 -13.69
C ALA A 274 -32.37 3.70 -15.09
N ALA A 275 -31.60 4.09 -16.12
CA ALA A 275 -31.96 3.81 -17.52
C ALA A 275 -31.86 2.32 -17.89
N LEU A 276 -30.78 1.67 -17.46
CA LEU A 276 -30.53 0.24 -17.72
C LEU A 276 -31.13 -0.70 -16.70
N LYS A 277 -31.70 -0.18 -15.60
CA LYS A 277 -32.19 -0.96 -14.44
C LYS A 277 -31.10 -1.87 -13.85
N ILE A 278 -29.88 -1.38 -13.78
CA ILE A 278 -28.74 -2.04 -13.16
C ILE A 278 -28.61 -1.52 -11.72
N ASP A 279 -28.37 -2.41 -10.76
CA ASP A 279 -28.14 -2.01 -9.37
C ASP A 279 -26.93 -1.06 -9.26
N MET A 280 -27.12 0.06 -8.59
CA MET A 280 -26.08 1.05 -8.35
C MET A 280 -24.86 0.48 -7.59
N ALA A 281 -25.10 -0.43 -6.65
CA ALA A 281 -24.03 -1.13 -5.93
C ALA A 281 -23.15 -1.94 -6.88
N GLN A 282 -23.77 -2.62 -7.87
CA GLN A 282 -23.04 -3.38 -8.89
C GLN A 282 -22.23 -2.46 -9.81
N LEU A 283 -22.78 -1.31 -10.22
CA LEU A 283 -22.04 -0.32 -11.03
C LEU A 283 -20.84 0.25 -10.26
N ASN A 284 -21.00 0.54 -8.96
CA ASN A 284 -19.92 1.06 -8.11
C ASN A 284 -18.80 0.04 -7.91
N ILE A 285 -19.14 -1.25 -7.72
CA ILE A 285 -18.14 -2.31 -7.59
C ILE A 285 -17.33 -2.49 -8.87
N LEU A 286 -17.98 -2.35 -10.03
CA LEU A 286 -17.33 -2.47 -11.33
C LEU A 286 -16.53 -1.23 -11.74
N ASN A 287 -16.82 -0.07 -11.13
CA ASN A 287 -16.21 1.23 -11.45
C ASN A 287 -15.73 1.96 -10.18
N PRO A 288 -14.87 1.35 -9.37
CA PRO A 288 -14.48 1.88 -8.06
C PRO A 288 -13.63 3.15 -8.15
N GLN A 289 -13.11 3.47 -9.31
CA GLN A 289 -12.30 4.67 -9.58
C GLN A 289 -13.11 5.97 -9.54
N TYR A 290 -14.42 5.95 -9.70
CA TYR A 290 -15.24 7.17 -9.78
C TYR A 290 -15.69 7.65 -8.40
N LYS A 291 -15.06 8.71 -7.88
CA LYS A 291 -15.25 9.22 -6.49
C LYS A 291 -16.67 9.71 -6.20
N LYS A 292 -17.30 10.40 -7.14
CA LYS A 292 -18.63 11.03 -6.98
C LYS A 292 -19.72 10.31 -7.77
N HIS A 293 -19.48 9.07 -8.15
CA HIS A 293 -20.35 8.32 -9.05
C HIS A 293 -20.59 9.04 -10.40
N ILE A 294 -19.58 9.81 -10.84
CA ILE A 294 -19.61 10.61 -12.06
C ILE A 294 -18.42 10.21 -12.92
N ILE A 295 -18.70 9.89 -14.17
CA ILE A 295 -17.68 9.68 -15.20
C ILE A 295 -17.35 11.04 -15.79
N ASN A 296 -16.13 11.52 -15.61
CA ASN A 296 -15.64 12.82 -16.09
C ASN A 296 -14.96 12.70 -17.46
N GLY A 297 -15.58 11.99 -18.41
CA GLY A 297 -15.05 11.85 -19.75
C GLY A 297 -15.07 13.15 -20.55
N SER A 298 -14.20 13.23 -21.55
CA SER A 298 -14.20 14.27 -22.57
C SER A 298 -13.77 13.69 -23.92
N PRO A 299 -14.00 14.37 -25.04
CA PRO A 299 -13.53 13.91 -26.36
C PRO A 299 -12.00 13.71 -26.40
N ALA A 300 -11.25 14.56 -25.72
CA ALA A 300 -9.79 14.48 -25.64
C ALA A 300 -9.30 13.39 -24.64
N SER A 301 -10.13 13.04 -23.64
CA SER A 301 -9.81 12.04 -22.62
C SER A 301 -11.05 11.22 -22.28
N PRO A 302 -11.44 10.27 -23.14
CA PRO A 302 -12.56 9.38 -22.87
C PRO A 302 -12.26 8.52 -21.64
N LYS A 303 -13.27 8.27 -20.80
CA LYS A 303 -13.17 7.44 -19.60
C LYS A 303 -13.91 6.13 -19.77
N ARG A 304 -13.39 5.07 -19.18
CA ARG A 304 -13.95 3.73 -19.29
C ARG A 304 -15.10 3.53 -18.30
N LEU A 305 -16.22 3.03 -18.80
CA LEU A 305 -17.34 2.51 -18.04
C LEU A 305 -17.39 1.00 -18.19
N VAL A 306 -17.42 0.28 -17.09
CA VAL A 306 -17.65 -1.17 -17.04
C VAL A 306 -19.06 -1.41 -16.54
N ILE A 307 -19.84 -2.19 -17.29
CA ILE A 307 -21.22 -2.56 -16.94
C ILE A 307 -21.38 -4.09 -17.00
N PRO A 308 -22.32 -4.69 -16.27
CA PRO A 308 -22.73 -6.06 -16.56
C PRO A 308 -23.13 -6.20 -18.02
N GLN A 309 -22.87 -7.36 -18.62
CA GLN A 309 -23.26 -7.60 -20.01
C GLN A 309 -24.75 -7.34 -20.21
N ILE A 310 -25.10 -6.43 -21.14
CA ILE A 310 -26.47 -6.05 -21.43
C ILE A 310 -26.98 -6.73 -22.72
N ARG A 311 -28.30 -6.84 -22.82
CA ARG A 311 -28.94 -7.36 -24.03
C ARG A 311 -28.87 -6.31 -25.17
N LYS A 312 -28.88 -6.76 -26.41
CA LYS A 312 -28.80 -5.89 -27.61
C LYS A 312 -29.86 -4.79 -27.63
N GLU A 313 -31.06 -5.08 -27.14
CA GLU A 313 -32.18 -4.15 -27.05
C GLU A 313 -31.87 -2.93 -26.18
N ASN A 314 -30.98 -3.10 -25.20
CA ASN A 314 -30.57 -2.03 -24.27
C ASN A 314 -29.46 -1.14 -24.83
N PHE A 315 -28.83 -1.47 -25.95
CA PHE A 315 -27.77 -0.63 -26.52
C PHE A 315 -28.27 0.76 -26.94
N ALA A 316 -29.47 0.88 -27.47
CA ALA A 316 -30.08 2.17 -27.78
C ALA A 316 -30.28 3.03 -26.52
N VAL A 317 -30.79 2.42 -25.45
CA VAL A 317 -30.97 3.08 -24.13
C VAL A 317 -29.65 3.54 -23.57
N LEU A 318 -28.62 2.68 -23.62
CA LEU A 318 -27.27 3.05 -23.17
C LEU A 318 -26.70 4.22 -23.98
N TYR A 319 -26.85 4.17 -25.34
CA TYR A 319 -26.40 5.24 -26.22
C TYR A 319 -27.07 6.58 -25.87
N ASP A 320 -28.38 6.57 -25.68
CA ASP A 320 -29.14 7.77 -25.30
C ASP A 320 -28.70 8.38 -23.99
N VAL A 321 -28.52 7.55 -22.95
CA VAL A 321 -28.04 8.02 -21.65
C VAL A 321 -26.62 8.60 -21.72
N LEU A 322 -25.74 7.98 -22.48
CA LEU A 322 -24.37 8.46 -22.66
C LEU A 322 -24.27 9.75 -23.46
N ASN A 323 -25.21 10.02 -24.34
CA ASN A 323 -25.17 11.17 -25.25
C ASN A 323 -26.15 12.30 -24.90
N ASN A 324 -27.31 12.01 -24.35
CA ASN A 324 -28.38 12.97 -24.10
C ASN A 324 -28.54 13.40 -22.64
N SER A 325 -27.96 12.61 -21.70
CA SER A 325 -28.03 12.86 -20.23
C SER A 325 -26.75 13.46 -19.68
N ALA A 326 -25.93 14.15 -20.47
CA ALA A 326 -24.70 14.77 -20.00
C ALA A 326 -25.02 15.83 -18.91
N ILE A 327 -24.45 15.67 -17.72
CA ILE A 327 -24.56 16.63 -16.65
C ILE A 327 -23.63 17.80 -16.98
N ALA A 328 -24.17 19.03 -16.99
CA ALA A 328 -23.33 20.22 -17.08
C ALA A 328 -22.43 20.29 -15.82
N PRO A 329 -21.15 20.64 -15.96
CA PRO A 329 -20.23 20.72 -14.80
C PRO A 329 -20.72 21.59 -13.64
N ASN A 330 -21.56 22.56 -13.93
CA ASN A 330 -22.12 23.53 -12.95
C ASN A 330 -23.34 23.03 -12.17
N GLN A 331 -23.86 21.83 -12.46
CA GLN A 331 -25.04 21.26 -11.78
C GLN A 331 -24.69 20.20 -10.73
N LEU A 332 -23.43 20.10 -10.35
CA LEU A 332 -22.93 19.07 -9.44
C LEU A 332 -23.05 19.55 -7.99
N GLU A 333 -24.24 19.47 -7.42
CA GLU A 333 -24.43 19.54 -5.98
C GLU A 333 -23.85 18.29 -5.30
N PRO A 334 -23.17 18.41 -4.15
CA PRO A 334 -22.68 17.23 -3.42
C PRO A 334 -23.84 16.46 -2.84
N VAL A 335 -24.12 15.27 -3.37
CA VAL A 335 -25.10 14.35 -2.77
C VAL A 335 -24.47 13.74 -1.53
N TYR A 336 -24.75 14.32 -0.37
CA TYR A 336 -24.53 13.64 0.91
C TYR A 336 -25.61 12.57 1.05
N ALA A 337 -25.19 11.30 1.07
CA ALA A 337 -26.08 10.20 1.45
C ALA A 337 -26.45 10.35 2.93
N SER A 338 -27.60 10.96 3.20
CA SER A 338 -28.23 10.97 4.51
C SER A 338 -29.16 9.76 4.59
N THR A 339 -28.69 8.69 5.23
CA THR A 339 -29.56 7.66 5.77
C THR A 339 -29.99 8.12 7.15
N ASN A 340 -31.20 8.70 7.26
CA ASN A 340 -32.02 8.56 8.47
C ASN A 340 -33.50 8.87 8.13
N GLU A 341 -34.32 7.93 8.40
CA GLU A 341 -35.76 8.00 8.33
C GLU A 341 -36.36 8.98 9.36
N THR A 342 -37.42 9.62 8.89
CA THR A 342 -38.59 10.15 9.63
C THR A 342 -38.39 11.15 10.76
N SER A 343 -38.75 12.41 10.49
CA SER A 343 -39.96 13.01 11.04
C SER A 343 -40.19 14.43 10.53
N SER A 344 -41.40 14.68 10.08
CA SER A 344 -41.98 15.93 9.63
C SER A 344 -41.85 17.05 10.68
N PHE A 345 -41.23 18.18 10.31
CA PHE A 345 -41.65 19.51 10.79
C PHE A 345 -41.22 20.57 9.78
N THR A 346 -42.24 21.22 9.20
CA THR A 346 -42.12 22.39 8.35
C THR A 346 -41.56 23.59 9.10
N ARG A 347 -40.49 24.23 8.57
CA ARG A 347 -40.09 25.59 8.91
C ARG A 347 -39.53 26.31 7.66
N PRO A 348 -39.83 27.61 7.48
CA PRO A 348 -39.67 28.29 6.21
C PRO A 348 -38.18 28.57 5.87
N ALA A 349 -37.89 28.50 4.57
CA ALA A 349 -36.60 28.69 3.97
C ALA A 349 -36.02 30.09 4.27
N LYS A 350 -34.88 30.11 4.90
CA LYS A 350 -33.97 31.25 4.92
C LYS A 350 -32.82 30.94 3.98
N ALA A 351 -32.57 31.77 3.02
CA ALA A 351 -31.52 31.64 2.02
C ALA A 351 -30.17 31.38 2.70
N GLU A 352 -29.62 30.18 2.49
CA GLU A 352 -28.25 29.83 2.92
C GLU A 352 -27.27 30.34 1.87
N LYS A 353 -26.34 31.14 2.38
CA LYS A 353 -25.17 31.63 1.71
C LYS A 353 -24.27 30.44 1.34
N GLU A 354 -23.84 30.33 0.10
CA GLU A 354 -22.77 29.40 -0.31
C GLU A 354 -21.59 29.52 0.62
N GLU A 355 -21.37 28.51 1.48
CA GLU A 355 -20.11 28.38 2.22
C GLU A 355 -19.05 27.84 1.26
N SER A 356 -18.19 28.74 0.77
CA SER A 356 -16.95 28.36 0.09
C SER A 356 -16.12 27.44 1.00
N MET A 357 -15.57 26.36 0.45
CA MET A 357 -14.67 25.47 1.20
C MET A 357 -13.61 26.31 1.92
N PRO A 358 -13.35 26.04 3.21
CA PRO A 358 -12.32 26.79 3.94
C PRO A 358 -10.98 26.58 3.26
N THR A 359 -10.24 27.65 3.02
CA THR A 359 -8.91 27.59 2.40
C THR A 359 -7.83 27.13 3.37
N THR A 360 -8.14 27.11 4.66
CA THR A 360 -7.21 26.70 5.72
C THR A 360 -7.91 25.89 6.82
N HIS A 361 -7.15 25.00 7.48
CA HIS A 361 -7.58 24.22 8.64
C HIS A 361 -6.59 24.36 9.80
N LYS A 362 -7.09 24.58 11.00
CA LYS A 362 -6.29 24.54 12.23
C LYS A 362 -6.37 23.15 12.85
N VAL A 363 -5.25 22.44 12.89
CA VAL A 363 -5.14 21.07 13.41
C VAL A 363 -5.65 20.99 14.86
N ARG A 364 -6.57 20.07 15.15
CA ARG A 364 -7.10 19.81 16.49
C ARG A 364 -6.33 18.66 17.14
N HIS A 365 -6.50 18.52 18.44
CA HIS A 365 -5.90 17.41 19.19
C HIS A 365 -6.44 16.06 18.66
N GLY A 366 -5.53 15.15 18.31
CA GLY A 366 -5.87 13.81 17.78
C GLY A 366 -6.09 13.75 16.26
N GLU A 367 -6.10 14.88 15.54
CA GLU A 367 -6.15 14.85 14.07
C GLU A 367 -4.79 14.46 13.48
N THR A 368 -4.82 13.72 12.38
CA THR A 368 -3.67 13.38 11.56
C THR A 368 -3.77 14.05 10.20
N LEU A 369 -2.67 14.18 9.47
CA LEU A 369 -2.71 14.74 8.11
C LEU A 369 -3.67 13.95 7.21
N ALA A 370 -3.72 12.62 7.37
CA ALA A 370 -4.63 11.76 6.63
C ALA A 370 -6.10 12.00 6.99
N SER A 371 -6.44 12.16 8.28
CA SER A 371 -7.83 12.43 8.69
C SER A 371 -8.31 13.83 8.28
N ILE A 372 -7.40 14.81 8.21
CA ILE A 372 -7.70 16.16 7.71
C ILE A 372 -7.90 16.12 6.20
N ALA A 373 -7.05 15.40 5.47
CA ALA A 373 -7.17 15.20 4.03
C ALA A 373 -8.52 14.55 3.67
N ASP A 374 -8.91 13.49 4.36
CA ASP A 374 -10.19 12.80 4.20
C ASP A 374 -11.38 13.72 4.46
N LYS A 375 -11.31 14.53 5.53
CA LYS A 375 -12.36 15.49 5.91
C LYS A 375 -12.64 16.54 4.83
N TYR A 376 -11.61 16.98 4.12
CA TYR A 376 -11.71 18.03 3.10
C TYR A 376 -11.63 17.49 1.67
N GLY A 377 -11.59 16.18 1.48
CA GLY A 377 -11.56 15.55 0.17
C GLY A 377 -10.29 15.84 -0.64
N VAL A 378 -9.17 16.08 0.04
CA VAL A 378 -7.86 16.31 -0.56
C VAL A 378 -6.91 15.16 -0.21
N GLU A 379 -5.86 14.97 -1.01
CA GLU A 379 -4.89 13.91 -0.73
C GLU A 379 -3.92 14.33 0.39
N PRO A 380 -3.53 13.41 1.28
CA PRO A 380 -2.56 13.70 2.33
C PRO A 380 -1.22 14.21 1.79
N GLN A 381 -0.83 13.76 0.59
CA GLN A 381 0.37 14.22 -0.10
C GLN A 381 0.24 15.66 -0.59
N ASP A 382 -0.94 16.05 -1.08
CA ASP A 382 -1.22 17.42 -1.52
C ASP A 382 -1.16 18.36 -0.33
N LEU A 383 -1.80 18.01 0.79
CA LEU A 383 -1.67 18.79 2.03
C LEU A 383 -0.22 18.90 2.50
N LYS A 384 0.56 17.81 2.39
CA LYS A 384 1.98 17.84 2.72
C LYS A 384 2.75 18.80 1.82
N THR A 385 2.51 18.74 0.51
CA THR A 385 3.17 19.58 -0.50
C THR A 385 2.77 21.04 -0.37
N TRP A 386 1.48 21.34 -0.27
CA TRP A 386 0.96 22.72 -0.13
C TRP A 386 1.39 23.43 1.16
N ASN A 387 1.77 22.63 2.17
CA ASN A 387 2.20 23.12 3.49
C ASN A 387 3.69 22.89 3.75
N HIS A 388 4.48 22.47 2.75
CA HIS A 388 5.92 22.22 2.85
C HIS A 388 6.32 21.33 4.03
N LEU A 389 5.49 20.31 4.36
CA LEU A 389 5.76 19.41 5.47
C LEU A 389 6.81 18.37 5.09
N SER A 390 7.86 18.23 5.89
CA SER A 390 8.90 17.23 5.69
C SER A 390 8.41 15.80 5.96
N LYS A 391 7.39 15.65 6.84
CA LYS A 391 6.79 14.36 7.23
C LYS A 391 5.27 14.48 7.24
N TYR A 392 4.56 13.34 7.25
CA TYR A 392 3.08 13.26 7.40
C TYR A 392 2.60 13.55 8.84
N LYS A 393 3.42 14.21 9.65
CA LYS A 393 3.12 14.52 11.04
C LYS A 393 2.71 15.98 11.16
N VAL A 394 1.57 16.22 11.80
CA VAL A 394 1.05 17.55 12.14
C VAL A 394 0.95 17.70 13.65
N THR A 395 0.97 18.93 14.13
CA THR A 395 0.86 19.24 15.56
C THR A 395 -0.43 20.00 15.85
N PRO A 396 -1.09 19.75 16.99
CA PRO A 396 -2.25 20.53 17.39
C PRO A 396 -1.96 22.04 17.39
N GLY A 397 -2.87 22.81 16.80
CA GLY A 397 -2.71 24.27 16.63
C GLY A 397 -2.02 24.69 15.33
N GLN A 398 -1.39 23.79 14.60
CA GLN A 398 -0.78 24.05 13.29
C GLN A 398 -1.86 24.43 12.28
N GLN A 399 -1.62 25.48 11.48
CA GLN A 399 -2.50 25.89 10.40
C GLN A 399 -2.06 25.23 9.09
N LEU A 400 -2.98 24.56 8.41
CA LEU A 400 -2.74 23.90 7.13
C LEU A 400 -3.55 24.59 6.04
N ARG A 401 -2.93 24.85 4.90
CA ARG A 401 -3.59 25.24 3.65
C ARG A 401 -4.26 24.00 3.06
N LEU A 402 -5.52 24.15 2.61
CA LEU A 402 -6.34 23.07 2.05
C LEU A 402 -6.49 23.13 0.53
N THR A 403 -5.90 24.13 -0.12
CA THR A 403 -5.99 24.35 -1.58
C THR A 403 -4.59 24.46 -2.17
N GLU A 404 -4.46 24.09 -3.46
CA GLU A 404 -3.23 24.29 -4.20
C GLU A 404 -2.82 25.77 -4.22
N PRO A 405 -1.54 26.12 -4.03
CA PRO A 405 -1.08 27.49 -4.20
C PRO A 405 -1.31 27.94 -5.65
N SER A 406 -2.15 28.96 -5.86
CA SER A 406 -2.28 29.61 -7.16
C SER A 406 -0.95 30.26 -7.54
N GLY A 407 -0.48 30.06 -8.78
CA GLY A 407 0.89 30.36 -9.24
C GLY A 407 1.36 31.82 -9.18
N ASP A 408 0.57 32.76 -8.62
CA ASP A 408 0.90 34.19 -8.51
C ASP A 408 0.96 34.73 -7.08
N GLU A 409 0.74 33.88 -6.07
CA GLU A 409 0.94 34.32 -4.70
C GLU A 409 2.35 33.97 -4.20
N HIS A 410 3.25 34.95 -4.23
CA HIS A 410 4.38 34.97 -3.34
C HIS A 410 3.86 34.80 -1.90
N TYR A 411 3.92 33.58 -1.39
CA TYR A 411 3.63 33.28 0.01
C TYR A 411 4.61 34.04 0.87
N SER A 412 4.15 35.18 1.38
CA SER A 412 4.79 35.82 2.53
C SER A 412 4.50 34.93 3.73
N ALA A 413 5.44 34.05 4.06
CA ALA A 413 5.44 33.35 5.34
C ALA A 413 5.13 34.34 6.45
N PRO A 414 4.31 33.99 7.46
CA PRO A 414 4.13 34.83 8.64
C PRO A 414 5.53 35.17 9.12
N LYS A 415 5.82 36.45 9.24
CA LYS A 415 7.10 36.93 9.75
C LYS A 415 7.31 36.28 11.11
N GLU A 416 7.97 35.17 11.13
CA GLU A 416 8.66 34.70 12.32
C GLU A 416 9.59 35.84 12.72
N LYS A 417 9.37 36.35 13.91
CA LYS A 417 10.32 37.24 14.52
C LYS A 417 11.68 36.57 14.42
N THR A 418 12.53 37.05 13.54
CA THR A 418 13.89 36.58 13.36
C THR A 418 14.65 36.85 14.65
N VAL A 419 14.53 35.93 15.58
CA VAL A 419 15.60 35.70 16.54
C VAL A 419 16.69 35.03 15.72
N LYS A 420 17.74 35.77 15.37
CA LYS A 420 19.00 35.27 14.84
C LYS A 420 19.60 34.37 15.92
N SER A 421 19.12 33.14 16.05
CA SER A 421 19.76 32.15 16.88
C SER A 421 20.87 31.48 16.04
N THR A 422 22.07 32.04 16.19
CA THR A 422 23.27 31.36 15.79
C THR A 422 23.33 30.07 16.63
N SER A 423 22.89 28.92 16.08
CA SER A 423 23.05 27.65 16.76
C SER A 423 24.52 27.25 16.70
N THR A 424 25.04 26.75 17.80
CA THR A 424 26.43 26.27 17.87
C THR A 424 26.46 24.75 18.09
N TYR A 425 27.46 24.10 17.49
CA TYR A 425 27.71 22.68 17.68
C TYR A 425 29.05 22.46 18.38
N LYS A 426 29.06 21.67 19.46
CA LYS A 426 30.28 21.30 20.17
C LYS A 426 30.84 20.00 19.61
N VAL A 427 32.05 20.05 19.06
CA VAL A 427 32.75 18.90 18.44
C VAL A 427 32.97 17.78 19.44
N ARG A 428 32.63 16.57 19.06
CA ARG A 428 32.76 15.35 19.86
C ARG A 428 33.95 14.52 19.36
N ASN A 429 34.39 13.57 20.17
CA ASN A 429 35.45 12.66 19.79
C ASN A 429 35.03 11.83 18.55
N GLY A 430 35.87 11.82 17.50
CA GLY A 430 35.60 11.13 16.25
C GLY A 430 34.82 11.94 15.21
N ASP A 431 34.36 13.16 15.50
CA ASP A 431 33.69 14.00 14.50
C ASP A 431 34.67 14.48 13.42
N THR A 432 34.21 14.43 12.16
CA THR A 432 34.84 15.10 11.01
C THR A 432 33.96 16.24 10.48
N LEU A 433 34.54 17.18 9.75
CA LEU A 433 33.76 18.27 9.16
C LEU A 433 32.63 17.80 8.26
N SER A 434 32.86 16.73 7.51
CA SER A 434 31.83 16.11 6.65
C SER A 434 30.68 15.55 7.46
N GLN A 435 30.96 14.78 8.51
CA GLN A 435 29.97 14.21 9.41
C GLN A 435 29.19 15.29 10.19
N ILE A 436 29.87 16.40 10.54
CA ILE A 436 29.19 17.53 11.19
C ILE A 436 28.28 18.26 10.20
N ALA A 437 28.73 18.47 8.94
CA ALA A 437 27.88 19.08 7.91
C ALA A 437 26.63 18.23 7.62
N GLU A 438 26.76 16.91 7.52
CA GLU A 438 25.63 15.99 7.30
C GLU A 438 24.56 15.99 8.43
N LYS A 439 24.94 16.38 9.63
CA LYS A 439 23.98 16.48 10.77
C LYS A 439 23.01 17.64 10.66
N PHE A 440 23.24 18.59 9.73
CA PHE A 440 22.45 19.81 9.61
C PHE A 440 22.00 20.03 8.16
N ASP A 441 20.70 20.04 7.92
CA ASP A 441 20.10 20.23 6.59
C ASP A 441 20.60 21.52 5.92
N GLY A 442 21.04 21.39 4.67
CA GLY A 442 21.56 22.52 3.88
C GLY A 442 22.95 23.02 4.27
N MET A 443 23.67 22.32 5.17
CA MET A 443 25.04 22.63 5.55
C MET A 443 26.02 21.82 4.70
N THR A 444 26.96 22.52 4.03
CA THR A 444 28.10 21.89 3.35
C THR A 444 29.39 22.13 4.13
N VAL A 445 30.42 21.35 3.84
CA VAL A 445 31.75 21.54 4.46
C VAL A 445 32.30 22.92 4.17
N GLU A 446 32.08 23.45 2.95
CA GLU A 446 32.50 24.80 2.54
C GLU A 446 31.75 25.86 3.33
N LYS A 447 30.44 25.70 3.51
CA LYS A 447 29.60 26.63 4.28
C LYS A 447 29.97 26.60 5.77
N LEU A 448 30.28 25.39 6.31
CA LEU A 448 30.76 25.25 7.68
C LEU A 448 32.12 25.93 7.90
N LYS A 449 33.05 25.80 6.93
CA LYS A 449 34.35 26.51 6.93
C LYS A 449 34.18 28.01 6.82
N SER A 450 33.31 28.52 5.94
CA SER A 450 33.06 29.97 5.77
C SER A 450 32.49 30.60 7.02
N LEU A 451 31.63 29.90 7.76
CA LEU A 451 31.02 30.42 9.02
C LEU A 451 31.99 30.46 10.21
N ASN A 452 33.06 29.64 10.18
CA ASN A 452 33.96 29.44 11.31
C ASN A 452 35.42 29.86 11.03
N GLY A 453 35.73 30.27 9.81
CA GLY A 453 37.06 30.79 9.42
C GLY A 453 38.16 29.72 9.49
N SER A 454 39.42 30.14 9.50
CA SER A 454 40.60 29.27 9.49
C SER A 454 40.75 28.36 10.71
N LYS A 455 40.01 28.60 11.78
CA LYS A 455 40.03 27.79 13.01
C LYS A 455 39.55 26.36 12.79
N VAL A 456 38.86 26.08 11.66
CA VAL A 456 38.25 24.78 11.36
C VAL A 456 39.19 23.83 10.64
N SER A 457 40.41 24.29 10.23
CA SER A 457 41.42 23.42 9.58
C SER A 457 41.97 22.35 10.52
N HIS A 458 41.88 22.54 11.84
CA HIS A 458 42.28 21.56 12.88
C HIS A 458 41.14 21.39 13.87
N LEU A 459 40.27 20.44 13.60
CA LEU A 459 39.11 20.12 14.45
C LEU A 459 39.58 19.52 15.77
N GLN A 460 39.21 20.14 16.91
CA GLN A 460 39.54 19.61 18.25
C GLN A 460 38.26 19.28 19.01
N VAL A 461 38.31 18.21 19.78
CA VAL A 461 37.20 17.81 20.66
C VAL A 461 36.92 18.92 21.67
N GLY A 462 35.63 19.29 21.80
CA GLY A 462 35.20 20.39 22.64
C GLY A 462 35.11 21.76 21.96
N MET A 463 35.63 21.90 20.73
CA MET A 463 35.54 23.11 19.91
C MET A 463 34.07 23.42 19.58
N THR A 464 33.69 24.69 19.65
CA THR A 464 32.33 25.14 19.35
C THR A 464 32.30 25.77 17.95
N LEU A 465 31.54 25.17 17.05
CA LEU A 465 31.34 25.62 15.68
C LEU A 465 30.01 26.38 15.55
N LYS A 466 30.03 27.49 14.81
CA LYS A 466 28.82 28.22 14.42
C LYS A 466 28.11 27.45 13.30
N ILE A 467 26.84 27.21 13.47
CA ILE A 467 25.97 26.49 12.53
C ILE A 467 24.80 27.40 12.21
N ASN A 468 24.63 27.74 10.94
CA ASN A 468 23.45 28.50 10.50
C ASN A 468 22.41 27.46 10.05
N ARG A 469 21.27 27.39 10.68
CA ARG A 469 20.11 26.66 10.15
C ARG A 469 19.57 27.49 9.00
N GLY A 470 19.75 26.97 7.77
CA GLY A 470 19.16 27.53 6.57
C GLY A 470 17.64 27.47 6.58
#